data_c59fd4f508e6f2ae6b1724716760448a
#
_entry.id   c59fd4f508e6f2ae6b1724716760448a
#
_cell.length_a   1.000
_cell.length_b   1.000
_cell.length_c   1.000
_cell.angle_alpha   90.00
_cell.angle_beta   90.00
_cell.angle_gamma   90.00
#
_symmetry.space_group_name_H-M   'P 1'
#
loop_
_entity.id
_entity.type
_entity.pdbx_description
1 polymer ?
#
loop_
_entity_poly.entity_id
_entity_poly.type
_entity_poly.pdbx_seq_one_letter_code
_entity_poly.pdbx_strand_id
1 'polypeptide(L)'
;MAKIRKKPKKSINKNINKNINKKSFTQSTPNIAEKLDNEMVAFLDTEFLTSQIKGGPPAKLVSVGFVVCGKNFEEVTRFHSYIYAEDKLHDRFQEMTGIERKDLLSAPDYELVMEEVAEQLEAWEVSRIYVWGPDKYVIQRDLLEYRKDISKRTRKIVNRILRMIKDIEGIYSAKLDLQSAGIGSLKIICGLGTEVSHNALDDAVDLKNIIRHIDLKGCSEHMLQIMKKYTAEKEVYYRLRRFREKWDDVSVGIQEKSLGLLKELGKVDTVEARALRDDLLVMCTGEAMVFPTLEEYIQKENVKTGKVIRDKNDK
;
A
#
# COMPACT_ATOMS: atom_id res chain seq x y z
N MET A 1 -0.92 -40.64 51.13
CA MET A 1 -2.00 -39.66 50.90
C MET A 1 -1.40 -38.27 50.97
N ALA A 2 -1.14 -37.61 49.85
CA ALA A 2 -0.57 -36.29 49.78
C ALA A 2 -1.65 -35.27 49.44
N LYS A 3 -1.86 -34.27 50.33
CA LYS A 3 -2.84 -33.20 50.19
C LYS A 3 -2.38 -32.15 49.16
N ILE A 4 -3.08 -32.03 48.04
CA ILE A 4 -2.89 -30.99 47.03
C ILE A 4 -3.55 -29.69 47.56
N ARG A 5 -2.70 -28.69 47.86
CA ARG A 5 -3.15 -27.32 48.19
C ARG A 5 -3.51 -26.56 46.91
N LYS A 6 -4.78 -26.20 46.75
CA LYS A 6 -5.28 -25.28 45.70
C LYS A 6 -4.89 -23.83 46.08
N LYS A 7 -4.19 -23.13 45.18
CA LYS A 7 -3.94 -21.69 45.27
C LYS A 7 -5.19 -20.89 44.83
N PRO A 8 -5.51 -19.77 45.48
CA PRO A 8 -6.66 -18.96 45.09
C PRO A 8 -6.41 -18.18 43.80
N LYS A 9 -7.42 -18.14 42.93
CA LYS A 9 -7.43 -17.32 41.71
C LYS A 9 -7.59 -15.84 42.10
N LYS A 10 -6.60 -14.99 41.82
CA LYS A 10 -6.72 -13.54 41.88
C LYS A 10 -7.58 -13.06 40.70
N SER A 11 -8.70 -12.43 41.03
CA SER A 11 -9.52 -11.67 40.07
C SER A 11 -8.77 -10.39 39.67
N ILE A 12 -8.44 -10.28 38.39
CA ILE A 12 -7.86 -9.05 37.84
C ILE A 12 -9.03 -8.16 37.41
N ASN A 13 -9.27 -7.14 38.22
CA ASN A 13 -10.20 -6.07 37.91
C ASN A 13 -9.56 -5.15 36.83
N LYS A 14 -10.05 -5.24 35.59
CA LYS A 14 -9.59 -4.39 34.48
C LYS A 14 -10.47 -3.14 34.37
N ASN A 15 -10.28 -2.19 35.24
CA ASN A 15 -10.66 -0.81 34.94
C ASN A 15 -9.45 -0.10 34.29
N ILE A 16 -9.35 -0.17 32.97
CA ILE A 16 -8.44 0.67 32.20
C ILE A 16 -9.27 1.85 31.69
N ASN A 17 -9.34 2.91 32.50
CA ASN A 17 -9.68 4.25 32.05
C ASN A 17 -8.57 4.73 31.09
N LYS A 18 -8.77 4.58 29.79
CA LYS A 18 -7.94 5.21 28.77
C LYS A 18 -8.32 6.68 28.65
N ASN A 19 -7.78 7.52 29.55
CA ASN A 19 -7.56 8.93 29.22
C ASN A 19 -6.51 9.01 28.11
N ILE A 20 -6.95 8.93 26.87
CA ILE A 20 -6.13 9.28 25.72
C ILE A 20 -6.04 10.80 25.74
N ASN A 21 -5.00 11.33 26.38
CA ASN A 21 -4.54 12.69 26.17
C ASN A 21 -4.32 12.87 24.66
N LYS A 22 -5.26 13.56 24.00
CA LYS A 22 -5.04 14.16 22.69
C LYS A 22 -3.98 15.26 22.87
N LYS A 23 -2.72 14.87 22.91
CA LYS A 23 -1.64 15.81 22.62
C LYS A 23 -1.85 16.20 21.16
N SER A 24 -2.24 17.46 20.94
CA SER A 24 -2.21 18.10 19.64
C SER A 24 -0.78 18.00 19.12
N PHE A 25 -0.54 17.05 18.22
CA PHE A 25 0.69 16.99 17.45
C PHE A 25 0.62 18.10 16.38
N THR A 26 0.88 19.34 16.80
CA THR A 26 1.26 20.43 15.90
C THR A 26 2.75 20.31 15.58
N GLN A 27 3.21 19.16 15.11
CA GLN A 27 4.40 19.12 14.28
C GLN A 27 3.92 19.50 12.89
N SER A 28 4.43 20.61 12.36
CA SER A 28 4.27 20.99 10.95
C SER A 28 4.53 19.74 10.09
N THR A 29 3.51 19.29 9.38
CA THR A 29 3.61 18.12 8.51
C THR A 29 4.74 18.41 7.52
N PRO A 30 5.79 17.59 7.40
CA PRO A 30 6.93 17.91 6.57
C PRO A 30 6.46 18.07 5.13
N ASN A 31 6.60 19.26 4.60
CA ASN A 31 6.37 19.56 3.20
C ASN A 31 7.68 19.27 2.46
N ILE A 32 7.68 18.29 1.56
CA ILE A 32 8.87 17.93 0.80
C ILE A 32 9.23 19.05 -0.17
N ALA A 33 8.24 19.80 -0.70
CA ALA A 33 8.48 20.94 -1.56
C ALA A 33 9.41 21.99 -0.93
N GLU A 34 9.24 22.28 0.39
CA GLU A 34 10.10 23.22 1.09
C GLU A 34 11.55 22.74 1.23
N LYS A 35 11.78 21.44 1.31
CA LYS A 35 13.13 20.85 1.38
C LYS A 35 13.87 20.94 0.05
N LEU A 36 13.15 20.75 -1.04
CA LEU A 36 13.69 20.79 -2.39
C LEU A 36 14.24 22.15 -2.80
N ASP A 37 13.97 23.21 -2.04
CA ASP A 37 14.60 24.52 -2.30
C ASP A 37 16.13 24.51 -2.11
N ASN A 38 16.65 23.58 -1.27
CA ASN A 38 18.06 23.53 -0.91
C ASN A 38 18.68 22.13 -0.95
N GLU A 39 17.91 21.09 -1.27
CA GLU A 39 18.37 19.70 -1.20
C GLU A 39 17.96 18.93 -2.44
N MET A 40 18.82 18.01 -2.86
CA MET A 40 18.43 16.98 -3.83
C MET A 40 17.86 15.79 -3.09
N VAL A 41 16.73 15.27 -3.59
CA VAL A 41 16.08 14.09 -3.03
C VAL A 41 15.79 13.06 -4.11
N ALA A 42 15.69 11.79 -3.73
CA ALA A 42 15.22 10.74 -4.62
C ALA A 42 13.84 10.24 -4.18
N PHE A 43 13.00 9.88 -5.14
CA PHE A 43 11.83 9.04 -4.95
C PHE A 43 12.16 7.67 -5.50
N LEU A 44 11.95 6.63 -4.72
CA LEU A 44 12.36 5.27 -5.05
C LEU A 44 11.20 4.32 -4.83
N ASP A 45 11.13 3.34 -5.71
CA ASP A 45 10.27 2.16 -5.58
C ASP A 45 11.06 0.90 -5.91
N THR A 46 10.55 -0.26 -5.46
CA THR A 46 11.20 -1.56 -5.68
C THR A 46 10.20 -2.66 -6.00
N GLU A 47 10.61 -3.58 -6.91
CA GLU A 47 9.86 -4.81 -7.13
C GLU A 47 10.54 -6.00 -6.45
N PHE A 48 9.74 -6.89 -5.89
CA PHE A 48 10.24 -8.03 -5.16
C PHE A 48 9.39 -9.29 -5.32
N LEU A 49 10.07 -10.41 -5.42
CA LEU A 49 9.42 -11.72 -5.41
C LEU A 49 8.94 -12.05 -4.01
N THR A 50 7.64 -12.33 -3.87
CA THR A 50 7.04 -12.73 -2.61
C THR A 50 6.71 -14.21 -2.62
N SER A 51 6.81 -14.86 -1.45
CA SER A 51 6.32 -16.23 -1.30
C SER A 51 4.79 -16.26 -1.36
N GLN A 52 4.24 -17.20 -2.12
CA GLN A 52 2.81 -17.48 -2.13
C GLN A 52 2.36 -18.37 -0.96
N ILE A 53 3.32 -18.95 -0.23
CA ILE A 53 3.06 -19.84 0.89
C ILE A 53 3.14 -19.03 2.19
N LYS A 54 2.10 -19.10 3.00
CA LYS A 54 2.08 -18.46 4.33
C LYS A 54 3.26 -18.98 5.17
N GLY A 55 4.11 -18.07 5.64
CA GLY A 55 5.34 -18.42 6.37
C GLY A 55 6.50 -18.87 5.48
N GLY A 56 6.37 -18.71 4.16
CA GLY A 56 7.45 -18.95 3.21
C GLY A 56 8.61 -17.94 3.31
N PRO A 57 9.61 -18.05 2.42
CA PRO A 57 10.79 -17.18 2.47
C PRO A 57 10.39 -15.70 2.36
N PRO A 58 11.19 -14.79 2.94
CA PRO A 58 10.95 -13.37 2.84
C PRO A 58 11.03 -12.89 1.38
N ALA A 59 10.51 -11.69 1.14
CA ALA A 59 10.55 -11.08 -0.18
C ALA A 59 12.01 -10.87 -0.64
N LYS A 60 12.26 -11.13 -1.94
CA LYS A 60 13.58 -10.98 -2.58
C LYS A 60 13.54 -9.83 -3.57
N LEU A 61 14.44 -8.87 -3.42
CA LEU A 61 14.55 -7.71 -4.30
C LEU A 61 15.02 -8.11 -5.71
N VAL A 62 14.27 -7.70 -6.74
CA VAL A 62 14.57 -8.01 -8.15
C VAL A 62 14.55 -6.82 -9.09
N SER A 63 14.05 -5.67 -8.63
CA SER A 63 14.10 -4.42 -9.40
C SER A 63 14.18 -3.23 -8.46
N VAL A 64 14.92 -2.20 -8.88
CA VAL A 64 15.00 -0.92 -8.19
C VAL A 64 14.90 0.20 -9.21
N GLY A 65 14.01 1.16 -8.94
CA GLY A 65 13.84 2.35 -9.75
C GLY A 65 13.82 3.60 -8.88
N PHE A 66 14.42 4.69 -9.35
CA PHE A 66 14.30 5.97 -8.66
C PHE A 66 14.43 7.16 -9.63
N VAL A 67 13.89 8.28 -9.20
CA VAL A 67 14.04 9.57 -9.85
C VAL A 67 14.62 10.56 -8.85
N VAL A 68 15.66 11.29 -9.25
CA VAL A 68 16.27 12.37 -8.45
C VAL A 68 15.68 13.70 -8.84
N CYS A 69 15.31 14.49 -7.85
CA CYS A 69 14.68 15.77 -8.03
C CYS A 69 15.34 16.85 -7.17
N GLY A 70 15.40 18.05 -7.73
CA GLY A 70 15.74 19.28 -7.03
C GLY A 70 14.54 20.21 -6.89
N LYS A 71 14.83 21.50 -6.90
CA LYS A 71 13.84 22.57 -6.72
C LYS A 71 12.58 22.38 -7.58
N ASN A 72 11.41 22.62 -6.98
CA ASN A 72 10.09 22.46 -7.62
C ASN A 72 9.81 21.06 -8.19
N PHE A 73 10.46 20.01 -7.66
CA PHE A 73 10.40 18.64 -8.19
C PHE A 73 10.91 18.51 -9.62
N GLU A 74 11.83 19.38 -10.05
CA GLU A 74 12.49 19.26 -11.33
C GLU A 74 13.37 18.00 -11.35
N GLU A 75 13.16 17.15 -12.34
CA GLU A 75 13.90 15.91 -12.48
C GLU A 75 15.28 16.19 -13.05
N VAL A 76 16.31 15.63 -12.42
CA VAL A 76 17.70 15.75 -12.89
C VAL A 76 18.23 14.45 -13.44
N THR A 77 17.79 13.31 -12.93
CA THR A 77 18.15 11.99 -13.47
C THR A 77 17.13 10.93 -13.07
N ARG A 78 17.14 9.83 -13.79
CA ARG A 78 16.38 8.60 -13.50
C ARG A 78 17.32 7.42 -13.53
N PHE A 79 17.03 6.43 -12.72
CA PHE A 79 17.74 5.16 -12.67
C PHE A 79 16.75 4.01 -12.62
N HIS A 80 17.05 2.93 -13.34
CA HIS A 80 16.33 1.67 -13.23
C HIS A 80 17.29 0.53 -13.50
N SER A 81 17.22 -0.53 -12.68
CA SER A 81 17.91 -1.79 -12.94
C SER A 81 17.12 -2.96 -12.40
N TYR A 82 17.10 -4.04 -13.16
CA TYR A 82 16.78 -5.36 -12.62
C TYR A 82 17.98 -5.89 -11.84
N ILE A 83 17.72 -6.88 -11.00
CA ILE A 83 18.74 -7.57 -10.20
C ILE A 83 18.67 -9.05 -10.53
N TYR A 84 19.81 -9.66 -10.82
CA TYR A 84 19.91 -11.09 -11.14
C TYR A 84 19.18 -11.96 -10.11
N ALA A 85 18.32 -12.85 -10.60
CA ALA A 85 17.64 -13.86 -9.81
C ALA A 85 17.29 -15.09 -10.67
N GLU A 86 17.58 -16.27 -10.14
CA GLU A 86 17.24 -17.56 -10.77
C GLU A 86 15.87 -18.09 -10.35
N ASP A 87 15.21 -17.39 -9.42
CA ASP A 87 13.96 -17.81 -8.83
C ASP A 87 12.86 -17.95 -9.87
N LYS A 88 11.93 -18.89 -9.63
CA LYS A 88 10.76 -19.06 -10.46
C LYS A 88 9.81 -17.87 -10.24
N LEU A 89 9.43 -17.22 -11.33
CA LEU A 89 8.41 -16.18 -11.31
C LEU A 89 7.01 -16.82 -11.26
N HIS A 90 6.13 -16.22 -10.48
CA HIS A 90 4.72 -16.59 -10.45
C HIS A 90 3.94 -15.80 -11.50
N ASP A 91 2.95 -16.43 -12.12
CA ASP A 91 2.15 -15.82 -13.18
C ASP A 91 1.60 -14.46 -12.76
N ARG A 92 1.04 -14.36 -11.54
CA ARG A 92 0.53 -13.09 -11.01
C ARG A 92 1.60 -11.99 -10.90
N PHE A 93 2.85 -12.33 -10.56
CA PHE A 93 3.94 -11.37 -10.51
C PHE A 93 4.26 -10.85 -11.91
N GLN A 94 4.36 -11.75 -12.88
CA GLN A 94 4.62 -11.40 -14.28
C GLN A 94 3.48 -10.56 -14.89
N GLU A 95 2.22 -10.91 -14.59
CA GLU A 95 1.05 -10.16 -15.05
C GLU A 95 1.02 -8.73 -14.46
N MET A 96 1.43 -8.56 -13.20
CA MET A 96 1.45 -7.27 -12.53
C MET A 96 2.59 -6.37 -13.00
N THR A 97 3.82 -6.91 -13.01
CA THR A 97 5.04 -6.13 -13.21
C THR A 97 5.54 -6.13 -14.64
N GLY A 98 5.08 -7.07 -15.48
CA GLY A 98 5.63 -7.31 -16.81
C GLY A 98 7.04 -7.91 -16.84
N ILE A 99 7.65 -8.17 -15.67
CA ILE A 99 9.01 -8.71 -15.58
C ILE A 99 9.02 -10.16 -15.99
N GLU A 100 9.82 -10.49 -16.99
CA GLU A 100 10.02 -11.86 -17.46
C GLU A 100 11.28 -12.48 -16.84
N ARG A 101 11.31 -13.81 -16.79
CA ARG A 101 12.49 -14.53 -16.28
C ARG A 101 13.78 -14.19 -17.02
N LYS A 102 13.70 -13.97 -18.34
CA LYS A 102 14.86 -13.58 -19.15
C LYS A 102 15.49 -12.26 -18.68
N ASP A 103 14.66 -11.31 -18.22
CA ASP A 103 15.10 -10.01 -17.76
C ASP A 103 15.97 -10.15 -16.50
N LEU A 104 15.54 -11.02 -15.56
CA LEU A 104 16.28 -11.29 -14.33
C LEU A 104 17.54 -12.12 -14.56
N LEU A 105 17.50 -13.08 -15.50
CA LEU A 105 18.68 -13.91 -15.80
C LEU A 105 19.78 -13.14 -16.53
N SER A 106 19.45 -12.08 -17.25
CA SER A 106 20.39 -11.20 -17.94
C SER A 106 20.79 -9.97 -17.15
N ALA A 107 20.17 -9.74 -15.98
CA ALA A 107 20.44 -8.58 -15.16
C ALA A 107 21.79 -8.65 -14.45
N PRO A 108 22.38 -7.50 -14.10
CA PRO A 108 23.57 -7.44 -13.24
C PRO A 108 23.30 -8.06 -11.86
N ASP A 109 24.37 -8.50 -11.21
CA ASP A 109 24.27 -8.98 -9.85
C ASP A 109 23.95 -7.86 -8.84
N TYR A 110 23.56 -8.27 -7.65
CA TYR A 110 23.15 -7.34 -6.60
C TYR A 110 24.24 -6.35 -6.20
N GLU A 111 25.52 -6.78 -6.16
CA GLU A 111 26.63 -5.91 -5.76
C GLU A 111 26.82 -4.77 -6.76
N LEU A 112 26.83 -5.10 -8.06
CA LEU A 112 26.97 -4.12 -9.14
C LEU A 112 25.82 -3.13 -9.13
N VAL A 113 24.57 -3.61 -9.02
CA VAL A 113 23.40 -2.72 -8.98
C VAL A 113 23.44 -1.78 -7.78
N MET A 114 23.77 -2.28 -6.59
CA MET A 114 23.82 -1.42 -5.39
C MET A 114 25.00 -0.45 -5.38
N GLU A 115 26.12 -0.79 -6.02
CA GLU A 115 27.22 0.14 -6.25
C GLU A 115 26.79 1.24 -7.20
N GLU A 116 26.13 0.92 -8.31
CA GLU A 116 25.65 1.90 -9.28
C GLU A 116 24.56 2.82 -8.67
N VAL A 117 23.60 2.26 -7.91
CA VAL A 117 22.63 3.06 -7.14
C VAL A 117 23.35 4.08 -6.25
N ALA A 118 24.39 3.64 -5.53
CA ALA A 118 25.12 4.52 -4.64
C ALA A 118 25.89 5.62 -5.40
N GLU A 119 26.52 5.27 -6.50
CA GLU A 119 27.25 6.22 -7.36
C GLU A 119 26.32 7.30 -7.92
N GLN A 120 25.13 6.91 -8.40
CA GLN A 120 24.12 7.86 -8.88
C GLN A 120 23.62 8.79 -7.77
N LEU A 121 23.30 8.24 -6.60
CA LEU A 121 22.84 9.04 -5.44
C LEU A 121 23.94 10.00 -4.94
N GLU A 122 25.21 9.60 -5.00
CA GLU A 122 26.36 10.42 -4.60
C GLU A 122 26.68 11.51 -5.62
N ALA A 123 26.65 11.18 -6.91
CA ALA A 123 26.90 12.14 -8.01
C ALA A 123 25.93 13.33 -7.98
N TRP A 124 24.70 13.12 -7.50
CA TRP A 124 23.67 14.14 -7.37
C TRP A 124 23.53 14.65 -5.93
N GLU A 125 24.44 14.32 -5.02
CA GLU A 125 24.43 14.76 -3.60
C GLU A 125 23.07 14.54 -2.92
N VAL A 126 22.40 13.40 -3.22
CA VAL A 126 21.08 13.10 -2.68
C VAL A 126 21.11 13.02 -1.16
N SER A 127 20.34 13.86 -0.48
CA SER A 127 20.26 13.92 0.99
C SER A 127 19.28 12.91 1.59
N ARG A 128 18.20 12.58 0.88
CA ARG A 128 17.09 11.74 1.31
C ARG A 128 16.53 10.91 0.15
N ILE A 129 16.02 9.72 0.51
CA ILE A 129 15.27 8.86 -0.40
C ILE A 129 13.89 8.67 0.19
N TYR A 130 12.85 9.01 -0.56
CA TYR A 130 11.46 8.84 -0.17
C TYR A 130 10.87 7.61 -0.85
N VAL A 131 10.16 6.79 -0.07
CA VAL A 131 9.46 5.59 -0.51
C VAL A 131 8.03 5.61 0.01
N TRP A 132 7.15 4.83 -0.62
CA TRP A 132 5.77 4.65 -0.19
C TRP A 132 5.55 3.22 0.29
N GLY A 133 5.58 3.02 1.60
CA GLY A 133 5.34 1.71 2.21
C GLY A 133 6.62 0.95 2.60
N PRO A 134 6.64 -0.37 2.42
CA PRO A 134 7.58 -1.24 3.13
C PRO A 134 8.97 -1.38 2.50
N ASP A 135 9.32 -0.67 1.41
CA ASP A 135 10.57 -0.86 0.65
C ASP A 135 11.82 -0.93 1.53
N LYS A 136 11.94 0.02 2.46
CA LYS A 136 13.06 0.00 3.41
C LYS A 136 13.18 -1.31 4.16
N TYR A 137 12.05 -1.84 4.62
CA TYR A 137 12.01 -3.09 5.37
C TYR A 137 12.34 -4.27 4.46
N VAL A 138 11.82 -4.28 3.24
CA VAL A 138 12.08 -5.33 2.25
C VAL A 138 13.56 -5.36 1.88
N ILE A 139 14.17 -4.23 1.53
CA ILE A 139 15.60 -4.13 1.22
C ILE A 139 16.45 -4.62 2.42
N GLN A 140 16.07 -4.26 3.64
CA GLN A 140 16.78 -4.72 4.84
C GLN A 140 16.66 -6.24 5.04
N ARG A 141 15.48 -6.81 4.82
CA ARG A 141 15.24 -8.26 4.94
C ARG A 141 15.95 -9.03 3.83
N ASP A 142 15.89 -8.55 2.59
CA ASP A 142 16.62 -9.10 1.46
C ASP A 142 18.14 -9.15 1.73
N LEU A 143 18.71 -8.06 2.22
CA LEU A 143 20.12 -7.98 2.61
C LEU A 143 20.50 -9.03 3.66
N LEU A 144 19.66 -9.24 4.66
CA LEU A 144 19.93 -10.18 5.75
C LEU A 144 19.77 -11.65 5.33
N GLU A 145 18.80 -11.96 4.48
CA GLU A 145 18.44 -13.33 4.14
C GLU A 145 19.22 -13.84 2.92
N TYR A 146 19.25 -13.06 1.85
CA TYR A 146 19.77 -13.52 0.57
C TYR A 146 21.17 -13.03 0.22
N ARG A 147 21.71 -12.04 0.95
CA ARG A 147 22.96 -11.33 0.61
C ARG A 147 24.08 -11.58 1.62
N LYS A 148 24.18 -12.82 2.12
CA LYS A 148 25.15 -13.17 3.17
C LYS A 148 26.59 -13.10 2.68
N ASP A 149 26.81 -13.43 1.41
CA ASP A 149 28.15 -13.58 0.80
C ASP A 149 28.65 -12.31 0.07
N ILE A 150 27.89 -11.20 0.11
CA ILE A 150 28.32 -9.95 -0.48
C ILE A 150 29.52 -9.34 0.26
N SER A 151 30.28 -8.53 -0.45
CA SER A 151 31.45 -7.85 0.08
C SER A 151 31.12 -6.93 1.28
N LYS A 152 32.13 -6.69 2.12
CA LYS A 152 31.98 -5.71 3.21
C LYS A 152 31.71 -4.29 2.67
N ARG A 153 32.22 -3.98 1.48
CA ARG A 153 32.00 -2.69 0.81
C ARG A 153 30.52 -2.53 0.46
N THR A 154 29.96 -3.46 -0.29
CA THR A 154 28.54 -3.45 -0.68
C THR A 154 27.62 -3.41 0.52
N ARG A 155 27.92 -4.19 1.57
CA ARG A 155 27.14 -4.15 2.83
C ARG A 155 27.14 -2.75 3.48
N LYS A 156 28.26 -2.02 3.44
CA LYS A 156 28.33 -0.64 3.94
C LYS A 156 27.53 0.31 3.07
N ILE A 157 27.57 0.13 1.76
CA ILE A 157 26.82 0.92 0.77
C ILE A 157 25.32 0.76 1.05
N VAL A 158 24.80 -0.46 1.06
CA VAL A 158 23.37 -0.73 1.30
C VAL A 158 22.91 -0.18 2.65
N ASN A 159 23.70 -0.34 3.70
CA ASN A 159 23.39 0.25 5.01
C ASN A 159 23.39 1.79 4.99
N ARG A 160 24.19 2.44 4.12
CA ARG A 160 24.12 3.91 3.91
C ARG A 160 22.82 4.28 3.21
N ILE A 161 22.46 3.59 2.13
CA ILE A 161 21.19 3.77 1.40
C ILE A 161 20.01 3.61 2.36
N LEU A 162 19.96 2.53 3.15
CA LEU A 162 18.90 2.28 4.13
C LEU A 162 18.74 3.41 5.18
N ARG A 163 19.82 4.09 5.55
CA ARG A 163 19.74 5.25 6.45
C ARG A 163 19.14 6.49 5.78
N MET A 164 19.30 6.62 4.45
CA MET A 164 18.73 7.73 3.68
C MET A 164 17.23 7.52 3.42
N ILE A 165 16.76 6.26 3.36
CA ILE A 165 15.35 5.93 3.06
C ILE A 165 14.44 6.36 4.21
N LYS A 166 13.39 7.08 3.83
CA LYS A 166 12.27 7.51 4.67
C LYS A 166 10.95 7.10 4.02
N ASP A 167 10.22 6.22 4.68
CA ASP A 167 8.83 5.94 4.32
C ASP A 167 7.96 7.16 4.65
N ILE A 168 7.17 7.59 3.67
CA ILE A 168 6.29 8.76 3.78
C ILE A 168 4.80 8.42 3.74
N GLU A 169 4.43 7.15 3.56
CA GLU A 169 3.02 6.71 3.51
C GLU A 169 2.24 7.21 4.73
N GLY A 170 2.71 6.90 5.94
CA GLY A 170 2.01 7.28 7.16
C GLY A 170 1.88 8.80 7.34
N ILE A 171 2.87 9.57 6.87
CA ILE A 171 2.88 11.04 6.99
C ILE A 171 1.84 11.65 6.06
N TYR A 172 1.83 11.23 4.77
CA TYR A 172 0.92 11.78 3.78
C TYR A 172 -0.50 11.24 3.95
N SER A 173 -0.66 9.98 4.37
CA SER A 173 -1.97 9.45 4.76
C SER A 173 -2.60 10.27 5.89
N ALA A 174 -1.83 10.62 6.93
CA ALA A 174 -2.30 11.49 8.00
C ALA A 174 -2.60 12.92 7.51
N LYS A 175 -1.78 13.49 6.61
CA LYS A 175 -2.00 14.80 5.99
C LYS A 175 -3.30 14.87 5.20
N LEU A 176 -3.67 13.77 4.53
CA LEU A 176 -4.90 13.63 3.73
C LEU A 176 -6.09 13.11 4.56
N ASP A 177 -5.89 12.81 5.83
CA ASP A 177 -6.88 12.17 6.71
C ASP A 177 -7.40 10.85 6.10
N LEU A 178 -6.50 10.06 5.52
CA LEU A 178 -6.75 8.72 5.00
C LEU A 178 -6.13 7.67 5.93
N GLN A 179 -6.70 6.46 5.99
CA GLN A 179 -6.09 5.36 6.75
C GLN A 179 -4.84 4.82 6.06
N SER A 180 -4.95 4.49 4.79
CA SER A 180 -3.89 4.06 3.88
C SER A 180 -4.44 4.15 2.45
N ALA A 181 -3.59 4.52 1.51
CA ALA A 181 -3.94 4.53 0.10
C ALA A 181 -2.71 4.11 -0.72
N GLY A 182 -2.87 3.16 -1.64
CA GLY A 182 -1.82 2.82 -2.59
C GLY A 182 -1.57 3.94 -3.60
N ILE A 183 -0.38 3.94 -4.21
CA ILE A 183 0.05 4.94 -5.22
C ILE A 183 -1.00 5.11 -6.32
N GLY A 184 -1.54 4.01 -6.88
CA GLY A 184 -2.57 4.07 -7.91
C GLY A 184 -3.84 4.82 -7.47
N SER A 185 -4.33 4.59 -6.24
CA SER A 185 -5.49 5.32 -5.71
C SER A 185 -5.20 6.80 -5.52
N LEU A 186 -4.00 7.15 -5.03
CA LEU A 186 -3.57 8.54 -4.88
C LEU A 186 -3.44 9.24 -6.24
N LYS A 187 -2.91 8.54 -7.25
CA LYS A 187 -2.82 9.03 -8.63
C LYS A 187 -4.19 9.43 -9.15
N ILE A 188 -5.21 8.58 -8.96
CA ILE A 188 -6.59 8.84 -9.37
C ILE A 188 -7.17 10.05 -8.65
N ILE A 189 -7.08 10.13 -7.32
CA ILE A 189 -7.68 11.26 -6.57
C ILE A 189 -6.95 12.59 -6.78
N CYS A 190 -5.68 12.55 -7.19
CA CYS A 190 -4.93 13.73 -7.63
C CYS A 190 -5.22 14.12 -9.09
N GLY A 191 -5.98 13.32 -9.85
CA GLY A 191 -6.25 13.57 -11.27
C GLY A 191 -5.02 13.45 -12.17
N LEU A 192 -4.08 12.56 -11.82
CA LEU A 192 -2.83 12.32 -12.53
C LEU A 192 -2.89 11.12 -13.49
N GLY A 193 -4.06 10.47 -13.60
CA GLY A 193 -4.30 9.30 -14.44
C GLY A 193 -4.73 8.09 -13.63
N THR A 194 -4.97 6.99 -14.33
CA THR A 194 -5.56 5.77 -13.79
C THR A 194 -4.66 4.55 -13.98
N GLU A 195 -3.72 4.63 -14.92
CA GLU A 195 -2.81 3.55 -15.23
C GLU A 195 -1.77 3.37 -14.12
N VAL A 196 -1.56 2.13 -13.72
CA VAL A 196 -0.53 1.69 -12.78
C VAL A 196 0.33 0.67 -13.52
N SER A 197 1.62 0.97 -13.65
CA SER A 197 2.53 0.13 -14.44
C SER A 197 3.11 -1.04 -13.65
N HIS A 198 3.16 -0.93 -12.32
CA HIS A 198 3.91 -1.84 -11.46
C HIS A 198 5.36 -2.06 -11.96
N ASN A 199 5.98 -0.97 -12.38
CA ASN A 199 7.39 -0.90 -12.74
C ASN A 199 8.08 0.05 -11.76
N ALA A 200 9.15 -0.38 -11.14
CA ALA A 200 9.81 0.37 -10.07
C ALA A 200 10.16 1.83 -10.46
N LEU A 201 10.59 2.08 -11.69
CA LEU A 201 10.90 3.45 -12.13
C LEU A 201 9.63 4.29 -12.32
N ASP A 202 8.62 3.72 -12.97
CA ASP A 202 7.36 4.44 -13.23
C ASP A 202 6.63 4.73 -11.93
N ASP A 203 6.61 3.79 -10.97
CA ASP A 203 5.98 3.98 -9.66
C ASP A 203 6.75 5.02 -8.81
N ALA A 204 8.08 5.08 -8.92
CA ALA A 204 8.89 6.14 -8.33
C ALA A 204 8.57 7.53 -8.93
N VAL A 205 8.37 7.62 -10.26
CA VAL A 205 7.95 8.84 -10.94
C VAL A 205 6.53 9.23 -10.55
N ASP A 206 5.62 8.27 -10.48
CA ASP A 206 4.25 8.50 -10.03
C ASP A 206 4.22 8.99 -8.58
N LEU A 207 4.99 8.38 -7.68
CA LEU A 207 5.13 8.84 -6.31
C LEU A 207 5.59 10.30 -6.24
N LYS A 208 6.64 10.67 -6.99
CA LYS A 208 7.10 12.05 -7.10
C LYS A 208 5.98 13.00 -7.56
N ASN A 209 5.25 12.62 -8.61
CA ASN A 209 4.18 13.45 -9.18
C ASN A 209 3.02 13.62 -8.20
N ILE A 210 2.64 12.57 -7.47
CA ILE A 210 1.63 12.60 -6.42
C ILE A 210 2.05 13.53 -5.29
N ILE A 211 3.26 13.40 -4.77
CA ILE A 211 3.77 14.24 -3.69
C ILE A 211 3.85 15.71 -4.13
N ARG A 212 4.36 15.97 -5.34
CA ARG A 212 4.34 17.31 -5.93
C ARG A 212 2.91 17.89 -5.97
N HIS A 213 1.94 17.11 -6.43
CA HIS A 213 0.55 17.56 -6.50
C HIS A 213 0.00 17.89 -5.10
N ILE A 214 0.18 16.98 -4.14
CA ILE A 214 -0.31 17.16 -2.76
C ILE A 214 0.34 18.39 -2.10
N ASP A 215 1.64 18.58 -2.27
CA ASP A 215 2.38 19.67 -1.60
C ASP A 215 2.11 21.04 -2.23
N LEU A 216 1.93 21.12 -3.56
CA LEU A 216 1.76 22.38 -4.26
C LEU A 216 0.30 22.78 -4.51
N LYS A 217 -0.61 21.80 -4.64
CA LYS A 217 -2.02 22.06 -5.03
C LYS A 217 -3.01 21.55 -3.98
N GLY A 218 -2.64 20.55 -3.18
CA GLY A 218 -3.57 19.82 -2.34
C GLY A 218 -4.48 18.89 -3.12
N CYS A 219 -5.28 18.09 -2.41
CA CYS A 219 -6.31 17.23 -2.98
C CYS A 219 -7.69 17.86 -2.77
N SER A 220 -8.61 17.63 -3.70
CA SER A 220 -10.00 18.05 -3.56
C SER A 220 -10.65 17.36 -2.36
N GLU A 221 -11.29 18.13 -1.45
CA GLU A 221 -12.02 17.57 -0.31
C GLU A 221 -13.10 16.57 -0.79
N HIS A 222 -13.76 16.86 -1.89
CA HIS A 222 -14.74 15.95 -2.47
C HIS A 222 -14.13 14.58 -2.84
N MET A 223 -12.95 14.58 -3.48
CA MET A 223 -12.25 13.34 -3.84
C MET A 223 -11.75 12.58 -2.59
N LEU A 224 -11.29 13.30 -1.56
CA LEU A 224 -10.92 12.70 -0.29
C LEU A 224 -12.10 12.03 0.41
N GLN A 225 -13.28 12.65 0.41
CA GLN A 225 -14.50 12.05 0.98
C GLN A 225 -14.92 10.80 0.20
N ILE A 226 -14.88 10.83 -1.13
CA ILE A 226 -15.14 9.64 -1.95
C ILE A 226 -14.13 8.52 -1.60
N MET A 227 -12.85 8.84 -1.50
CA MET A 227 -11.82 7.86 -1.17
C MET A 227 -12.03 7.23 0.22
N LYS A 228 -12.37 8.03 1.23
CA LYS A 228 -12.69 7.53 2.58
C LYS A 228 -13.85 6.54 2.54
N LYS A 229 -14.92 6.90 1.86
CA LYS A 229 -16.10 6.05 1.70
C LYS A 229 -15.77 4.76 0.95
N TYR A 230 -15.07 4.87 -0.17
CA TYR A 230 -14.59 3.73 -0.96
C TYR A 230 -13.75 2.75 -0.11
N THR A 231 -12.78 3.28 0.64
CA THR A 231 -11.90 2.44 1.49
C THR A 231 -12.69 1.72 2.58
N ALA A 232 -13.64 2.41 3.23
CA ALA A 232 -14.47 1.81 4.26
C ALA A 232 -15.37 0.69 3.70
N GLU A 233 -16.04 0.93 2.57
CA GLU A 233 -16.90 -0.06 1.92
C GLU A 233 -16.08 -1.26 1.40
N LYS A 234 -14.91 -1.00 0.83
CA LYS A 234 -13.98 -2.03 0.35
C LYS A 234 -13.49 -2.94 1.48
N GLU A 235 -13.22 -2.38 2.65
CA GLU A 235 -12.83 -3.16 3.84
C GLU A 235 -13.96 -4.10 4.30
N VAL A 236 -15.20 -3.60 4.34
CA VAL A 236 -16.38 -4.41 4.64
C VAL A 236 -16.54 -5.54 3.62
N TYR A 237 -16.46 -5.22 2.34
CA TYR A 237 -16.53 -6.19 1.26
C TYR A 237 -15.51 -7.32 1.41
N TYR A 238 -14.23 -6.99 1.68
CA TYR A 238 -13.20 -8.03 1.85
C TYR A 238 -13.36 -8.84 3.14
N ARG A 239 -13.95 -8.27 4.19
CA ARG A 239 -14.32 -9.05 5.39
C ARG A 239 -15.42 -10.08 5.08
N LEU A 240 -16.45 -9.66 4.37
CA LEU A 240 -17.56 -10.53 3.94
C LEU A 240 -17.05 -11.63 3.01
N ARG A 241 -16.21 -11.27 2.02
CA ARG A 241 -15.59 -12.24 1.12
C ARG A 241 -14.77 -13.30 1.87
N ARG A 242 -13.92 -12.88 2.82
CA ARG A 242 -13.13 -13.83 3.65
C ARG A 242 -14.01 -14.70 4.54
N PHE A 243 -15.14 -14.20 4.99
CA PHE A 243 -16.13 -15.00 5.71
C PHE A 243 -16.80 -16.00 4.76
N ARG A 244 -17.16 -15.59 3.57
CA ARG A 244 -17.74 -16.45 2.53
C ARG A 244 -16.81 -17.59 2.14
N GLU A 245 -15.53 -17.35 1.98
CA GLU A 245 -14.51 -18.38 1.69
C GLU A 245 -14.48 -19.51 2.75
N LYS A 246 -14.97 -19.22 3.95
CA LYS A 246 -15.08 -20.18 5.07
C LYS A 246 -16.50 -20.67 5.31
N TRP A 247 -17.44 -20.31 4.45
CA TRP A 247 -18.85 -20.61 4.67
C TRP A 247 -19.14 -22.10 4.74
N ASP A 248 -18.43 -22.91 3.95
CA ASP A 248 -18.61 -24.37 3.92
C ASP A 248 -18.13 -25.03 5.22
N ASP A 249 -17.25 -24.38 5.99
CA ASP A 249 -16.79 -24.81 7.32
C ASP A 249 -17.75 -24.42 8.45
N VAL A 250 -18.75 -23.57 8.16
CA VAL A 250 -19.73 -23.11 9.15
C VAL A 250 -20.79 -24.19 9.37
N SER A 251 -21.15 -24.43 10.63
CA SER A 251 -22.15 -25.46 10.97
C SER A 251 -23.48 -25.20 10.28
N VAL A 252 -24.15 -26.28 9.84
CA VAL A 252 -25.44 -26.24 9.13
C VAL A 252 -26.48 -25.42 9.91
N GLY A 253 -26.52 -25.53 11.24
CA GLY A 253 -27.47 -24.77 12.06
C GLY A 253 -27.25 -23.26 12.04
N ILE A 254 -26.00 -22.79 11.83
CA ILE A 254 -25.70 -21.35 11.63
C ILE A 254 -26.11 -20.93 10.22
N GLN A 255 -25.83 -21.75 9.21
CA GLN A 255 -26.24 -21.48 7.83
C GLN A 255 -27.76 -21.33 7.71
N GLU A 256 -28.53 -22.26 8.29
CA GLU A 256 -30.00 -22.21 8.33
C GLU A 256 -30.54 -20.96 9.02
N LYS A 257 -29.97 -20.57 10.18
CA LYS A 257 -30.33 -19.33 10.87
C LYS A 257 -30.05 -18.09 10.07
N SER A 258 -28.92 -18.05 9.37
CA SER A 258 -28.54 -16.91 8.51
C SER A 258 -29.48 -16.77 7.31
N LEU A 259 -29.87 -17.88 6.68
CA LEU A 259 -30.88 -17.91 5.61
C LEU A 259 -32.27 -17.51 6.12
N GLY A 260 -32.64 -17.94 7.35
CA GLY A 260 -33.87 -17.53 8.02
C GLY A 260 -33.90 -16.01 8.27
N LEU A 261 -32.80 -15.46 8.77
CA LEU A 261 -32.68 -14.01 9.00
C LEU A 261 -32.77 -13.23 7.67
N LEU A 262 -32.13 -13.69 6.60
CA LEU A 262 -32.21 -13.09 5.27
C LEU A 262 -33.67 -12.98 4.79
N LYS A 263 -34.48 -14.03 5.01
CA LYS A 263 -35.89 -14.07 4.67
C LYS A 263 -36.72 -13.08 5.51
N GLU A 264 -36.44 -12.96 6.81
CA GLU A 264 -37.11 -11.98 7.67
C GLU A 264 -36.76 -10.53 7.33
N LEU A 265 -35.48 -10.25 7.04
CA LEU A 265 -35.03 -8.93 6.58
C LEU A 265 -35.68 -8.50 5.27
N GLY A 266 -36.05 -9.46 4.40
CA GLY A 266 -36.80 -9.18 3.17
C GLY A 266 -38.21 -8.60 3.40
N LYS A 267 -38.76 -8.72 4.61
CA LYS A 267 -40.07 -8.16 4.99
C LYS A 267 -39.99 -6.75 5.57
N VAL A 268 -38.78 -6.25 5.82
CA VAL A 268 -38.55 -4.93 6.46
C VAL A 268 -37.96 -3.98 5.42
N ASP A 269 -38.62 -2.86 5.20
CA ASP A 269 -38.20 -1.85 4.20
C ASP A 269 -37.58 -0.62 4.86
N THR A 270 -36.43 -0.81 5.52
CA THR A 270 -35.57 0.28 6.00
C THR A 270 -34.21 0.23 5.31
N VAL A 271 -33.47 1.35 5.34
CA VAL A 271 -32.12 1.44 4.75
C VAL A 271 -31.18 0.43 5.40
N GLU A 272 -31.25 0.32 6.73
CA GLU A 272 -30.41 -0.57 7.53
C GLU A 272 -30.74 -2.04 7.25
N ALA A 273 -32.02 -2.38 7.14
CA ALA A 273 -32.47 -3.75 6.83
C ALA A 273 -32.05 -4.17 5.41
N ARG A 274 -32.13 -3.24 4.45
CA ARG A 274 -31.65 -3.50 3.08
C ARG A 274 -30.15 -3.71 3.05
N ALA A 275 -29.37 -2.86 3.72
CA ALA A 275 -27.91 -3.00 3.79
C ALA A 275 -27.50 -4.34 4.44
N LEU A 276 -28.11 -4.69 5.57
CA LEU A 276 -27.82 -5.96 6.25
C LEU A 276 -28.25 -7.18 5.41
N ARG A 277 -29.38 -7.08 4.71
CA ARG A 277 -29.83 -8.12 3.78
C ARG A 277 -28.83 -8.32 2.63
N ASP A 278 -28.35 -7.24 2.05
CA ASP A 278 -27.38 -7.30 0.94
C ASP A 278 -26.05 -7.92 1.40
N ASP A 279 -25.58 -7.56 2.58
CA ASP A 279 -24.39 -8.18 3.21
C ASP A 279 -24.59 -9.68 3.48
N LEU A 280 -25.73 -10.08 4.04
CA LEU A 280 -26.06 -11.48 4.29
C LEU A 280 -26.24 -12.27 2.98
N LEU A 281 -26.81 -11.64 1.94
CA LEU A 281 -26.96 -12.26 0.63
C LEU A 281 -25.60 -12.64 0.04
N VAL A 282 -24.65 -11.72 0.05
CA VAL A 282 -23.25 -11.99 -0.39
C VAL A 282 -22.65 -13.17 0.38
N MET A 283 -22.86 -13.22 1.70
CA MET A 283 -22.34 -14.29 2.55
C MET A 283 -22.97 -15.66 2.27
N CYS A 284 -24.29 -15.68 2.04
CA CYS A 284 -25.06 -16.95 1.96
C CYS A 284 -25.11 -17.54 0.56
N THR A 285 -25.17 -16.72 -0.51
CA THR A 285 -25.40 -17.21 -1.88
C THR A 285 -24.13 -17.38 -2.67
N GLY A 286 -23.03 -16.77 -2.25
CA GLY A 286 -21.77 -16.82 -2.97
C GLY A 286 -21.77 -16.09 -4.33
N GLU A 287 -22.80 -15.29 -4.58
CA GLU A 287 -22.74 -14.39 -5.73
C GLU A 287 -21.52 -13.48 -5.54
N ALA A 288 -20.52 -13.70 -6.37
CA ALA A 288 -19.30 -12.90 -6.39
C ALA A 288 -19.66 -11.49 -6.87
N MET A 289 -20.12 -10.65 -5.96
CA MET A 289 -20.14 -9.22 -6.26
C MET A 289 -18.70 -8.79 -6.44
N VAL A 290 -18.35 -8.34 -7.63
CA VAL A 290 -17.06 -7.69 -7.88
C VAL A 290 -17.15 -6.32 -7.27
N PHE A 291 -16.29 -6.01 -6.30
CA PHE A 291 -16.21 -4.66 -5.76
C PHE A 291 -15.71 -3.73 -6.86
N PRO A 292 -16.37 -2.59 -7.11
CA PRO A 292 -16.02 -1.71 -8.21
C PRO A 292 -14.61 -1.16 -8.07
N THR A 293 -13.98 -0.84 -9.19
CA THR A 293 -12.75 -0.05 -9.20
C THR A 293 -13.00 1.33 -8.57
N LEU A 294 -11.93 2.01 -8.14
CA LEU A 294 -12.09 3.35 -7.59
C LEU A 294 -12.69 4.33 -8.61
N GLU A 295 -12.37 4.17 -9.89
CA GLU A 295 -12.90 4.99 -10.98
C GLU A 295 -14.39 4.81 -11.18
N GLU A 296 -14.85 3.56 -11.27
CA GLU A 296 -16.27 3.24 -11.36
C GLU A 296 -17.05 3.77 -10.15
N TYR A 297 -16.43 3.69 -8.98
CA TYR A 297 -17.01 4.20 -7.74
C TYR A 297 -17.12 5.74 -7.76
N ILE A 298 -16.08 6.44 -8.21
CA ILE A 298 -16.09 7.90 -8.38
C ILE A 298 -17.20 8.32 -9.38
N GLN A 299 -17.28 7.65 -10.52
CA GLN A 299 -18.32 7.92 -11.52
C GLN A 299 -19.72 7.79 -10.91
N LYS A 300 -19.97 6.69 -10.19
CA LYS A 300 -21.25 6.43 -9.50
C LYS A 300 -21.59 7.52 -8.47
N GLU A 301 -20.65 7.94 -7.65
CA GLU A 301 -20.86 8.98 -6.63
C GLU A 301 -21.06 10.36 -7.27
N ASN A 302 -20.35 10.68 -8.34
CA ASN A 302 -20.54 11.93 -9.09
C ASN A 302 -21.93 12.03 -9.74
N VAL A 303 -22.44 10.92 -10.31
CA VAL A 303 -23.80 10.86 -10.85
C VAL A 303 -24.84 11.09 -9.74
N LYS A 304 -24.69 10.46 -8.57
CA LYS A 304 -25.60 10.65 -7.43
C LYS A 304 -25.62 12.09 -6.92
N THR A 305 -24.49 12.79 -6.97
CA THR A 305 -24.36 14.17 -6.47
C THR A 305 -24.66 15.24 -7.52
N GLY A 306 -25.00 14.85 -8.76
CA GLY A 306 -25.23 15.75 -9.88
C GLY A 306 -23.97 16.49 -10.37
N LYS A 307 -22.80 16.07 -9.92
CA LYS A 307 -21.50 16.60 -10.38
C LYS A 307 -21.07 15.87 -11.64
N VAL A 308 -21.50 16.37 -12.80
CA VAL A 308 -20.98 15.90 -14.09
C VAL A 308 -19.54 16.37 -14.22
N ILE A 309 -18.60 15.44 -14.30
CA ILE A 309 -17.23 15.76 -14.73
C ILE A 309 -17.33 16.11 -16.22
N ARG A 310 -17.24 17.39 -16.57
CA ARG A 310 -17.01 17.79 -17.96
C ARG A 310 -15.58 17.39 -18.28
N ASP A 311 -15.41 16.41 -19.14
CA ASP A 311 -14.12 16.08 -19.74
C ASP A 311 -13.52 17.36 -20.34
N LYS A 312 -12.33 17.74 -19.86
CA LYS A 312 -11.56 18.88 -20.38
C LYS A 312 -10.88 18.58 -21.73
N ASN A 313 -11.31 17.56 -22.45
CA ASN A 313 -10.71 17.15 -23.73
C ASN A 313 -11.46 17.68 -24.96
N ASP A 314 -12.34 18.67 -24.81
CA ASP A 314 -12.90 19.41 -25.96
C ASP A 314 -12.34 20.85 -25.96
N LYS A 315 -11.05 20.99 -26.32
CA LYS A 315 -10.51 22.14 -27.07
C LYS A 315 -9.10 21.87 -27.55
#